data_0916a633b81427ea8828744f1057ab00
#
_entry.id   0916a633b81427ea8828744f1057ab00
#
_cell.length_a   1.000
_cell.length_b   1.000
_cell.length_c   1.000
_cell.angle_alpha   90.00
_cell.angle_beta   90.00
_cell.angle_gamma   90.00
#
_symmetry.space_group_name_H-M   'P 1'
#
loop_
_entity.id
_entity.type
_entity.pdbx_description
1 polymer ?
#
loop_
_entity_poly.entity_id
_entity_poly.type
_entity_poly.pdbx_seq_one_letter_code
_entity_poly.pdbx_strand_id
1 'polypeptide(L)'
;MVYRVCVEKKPGLAPECASLLSDCRSFLDLKGLESVRIWNRYDVEGIDEALFAYATNTVFSEPQLDLTSGEIDASGAAAVFAVEPLPGQFDQRADSAAQCIQLLSQGERPRIRTAKVYALYGTLSEKDVEAVKHHVINPVESREASLAKPETLGENLSEPKPVASVDGFTGMDESALSALLSSMGLAMDLDDLKTLQAYFRDEEHRDPTVTEVRVVDTYWSDHCRHTTFSTHLDEVSIENPAVKDAYDRYLAAREEVYGLEKAAKRPQTLMDIATIGTKTLKKRGLLPELDESEEINACSIHVPAKVNGEEQDWLLMFKNETHNHPTEIEPFGGAATCIGGCIRDPLSGRAYVHQAMRVTGGGDPRKTLAETLPGKLPQRKLAQTAAAGYSSYGNQIGLATGHVAELYHEGYIAKRLECGAVVAAAPAKNVVRERPAPGDVVILLGGRTGRDGIGGATGSSKSHDMKSLTTMASEVQKGNAPEERKIQRLFRNGEVTRLIKRCNDFGAGGVSVAIGELADGLEIELDAVRKKYEGLDGTELAISESQERMAVVVAPEDEAKFIAAAQAENLEAYRVAVVTESPRMVMHWRGQTVADLSRAFLDTNGAVKHASVRIEAGEEKTASAPHTLRDMA
;
A
#
# COMPACT_ATOMS: atom_id res chain seq x y z
N MET A 1 23.03 22.30 15.39
CA MET A 1 22.05 23.32 15.90
C MET A 1 20.75 23.09 15.17
N VAL A 2 19.62 23.11 15.89
CA VAL A 2 18.28 22.99 15.28
C VAL A 2 17.72 24.39 15.01
N TYR A 3 17.29 24.64 13.80
CA TYR A 3 16.51 25.81 13.42
C TYR A 3 15.03 25.48 13.46
N ARG A 4 14.17 26.46 13.78
CA ARG A 4 12.72 26.30 13.79
C ARG A 4 12.04 27.39 12.98
N VAL A 5 11.08 27.01 12.15
CA VAL A 5 10.11 27.91 11.53
C VAL A 5 8.69 27.37 11.69
N CYS A 6 7.79 28.27 12.02
CA CYS A 6 6.35 28.03 12.11
C CYS A 6 5.66 28.81 10.99
N VAL A 7 4.84 28.13 10.21
CA VAL A 7 4.19 28.65 9.01
C VAL A 7 2.69 28.60 9.18
N GLU A 8 2.03 29.76 9.11
CA GLU A 8 0.58 29.91 9.23
C GLU A 8 0.01 30.52 7.95
N LYS A 9 -1.14 30.09 7.51
CA LYS A 9 -1.86 30.73 6.39
C LYS A 9 -2.34 32.13 6.80
N LYS A 10 -2.22 33.10 5.89
CA LYS A 10 -2.73 34.45 6.09
C LYS A 10 -4.25 34.43 6.37
N PRO A 11 -4.76 35.41 7.13
CA PRO A 11 -6.18 35.53 7.42
C PRO A 11 -7.04 35.48 6.13
N GLY A 12 -8.09 34.68 6.16
CA GLY A 12 -8.96 34.45 5.00
C GLY A 12 -8.43 33.39 4.01
N LEU A 13 -7.22 32.90 4.17
CA LEU A 13 -6.60 31.87 3.32
C LEU A 13 -6.35 30.55 4.05
N ALA A 14 -7.01 30.33 5.20
CA ALA A 14 -6.83 29.17 6.08
C ALA A 14 -8.06 28.22 6.06
N PRO A 15 -8.32 27.48 4.97
CA PRO A 15 -9.50 26.61 4.86
C PRO A 15 -9.47 25.47 5.88
N GLU A 16 -8.27 24.98 6.25
CA GLU A 16 -8.11 23.93 7.26
C GLU A 16 -8.62 24.39 8.64
N CYS A 17 -8.32 25.62 9.05
CA CYS A 17 -8.82 26.19 10.30
C CYS A 17 -10.36 26.31 10.29
N ALA A 18 -10.94 26.76 9.17
CA ALA A 18 -12.39 26.90 9.02
C ALA A 18 -13.09 25.54 9.04
N SER A 19 -12.51 24.53 8.38
CA SER A 19 -13.03 23.17 8.38
C SER A 19 -13.00 22.55 9.79
N LEU A 20 -11.88 22.65 10.49
CA LEU A 20 -11.76 22.14 11.86
C LEU A 20 -12.73 22.84 12.81
N LEU A 21 -12.85 24.17 12.74
CA LEU A 21 -13.81 24.92 13.52
C LEU A 21 -15.25 24.45 13.28
N SER A 22 -15.60 24.23 12.00
CA SER A 22 -16.92 23.72 11.62
C SER A 22 -17.18 22.33 12.18
N ASP A 23 -16.21 21.42 12.09
CA ASP A 23 -16.34 20.07 12.64
C ASP A 23 -16.44 20.07 14.16
N CYS A 24 -15.62 20.85 14.85
CA CYS A 24 -15.69 20.98 16.30
C CYS A 24 -17.07 21.50 16.76
N ARG A 25 -17.62 22.49 16.06
CA ARG A 25 -18.93 23.07 16.43
C ARG A 25 -20.11 22.18 16.07
N SER A 26 -20.09 21.54 14.88
CA SER A 26 -21.24 20.79 14.36
C SER A 26 -21.23 19.31 14.71
N PHE A 27 -20.05 18.70 14.83
CA PHE A 27 -19.90 17.27 15.05
C PHE A 27 -19.52 16.93 16.51
N LEU A 28 -18.65 17.76 17.14
CA LEU A 28 -18.28 17.60 18.55
C LEU A 28 -19.16 18.43 19.50
N ASP A 29 -20.09 19.24 18.99
CA ASP A 29 -20.98 20.14 19.73
C ASP A 29 -20.25 21.16 20.63
N LEU A 30 -19.05 21.59 20.26
CA LEU A 30 -18.23 22.53 21.03
C LEU A 30 -18.60 23.98 20.72
N LYS A 31 -19.73 24.44 21.22
CA LYS A 31 -20.25 25.79 20.94
C LYS A 31 -19.39 26.91 21.52
N GLY A 32 -18.59 26.62 22.55
CA GLY A 32 -17.68 27.56 23.19
C GLY A 32 -16.40 27.84 22.40
N LEU A 33 -16.11 27.06 21.36
CA LEU A 33 -14.95 27.27 20.48
C LEU A 33 -15.26 28.40 19.48
N GLU A 34 -14.54 29.50 19.53
CA GLU A 34 -14.77 30.69 18.70
C GLU A 34 -13.92 30.67 17.42
N SER A 35 -12.64 30.34 17.53
CA SER A 35 -11.73 30.24 16.40
C SER A 35 -10.61 29.26 16.66
N VAL A 36 -9.96 28.83 15.57
CA VAL A 36 -8.80 27.94 15.55
C VAL A 36 -7.72 28.55 14.69
N ARG A 37 -6.47 28.50 15.15
CA ARG A 37 -5.28 28.78 14.33
C ARG A 37 -4.42 27.54 14.25
N ILE A 38 -3.77 27.32 13.10
CA ILE A 38 -2.92 26.15 12.82
C ILE A 38 -1.62 26.62 12.22
N TRP A 39 -0.50 26.17 12.80
CA TRP A 39 0.84 26.35 12.23
C TRP A 39 1.41 25.01 11.79
N ASN A 40 2.02 24.98 10.61
CA ASN A 40 2.95 23.92 10.24
C ASN A 40 4.33 24.29 10.81
N ARG A 41 4.81 23.51 11.76
CA ARG A 41 6.13 23.68 12.39
C ARG A 41 7.15 22.80 11.67
N TYR A 42 8.29 23.36 11.36
CA TYR A 42 9.47 22.65 10.86
C TYR A 42 10.62 22.85 11.83
N ASP A 43 11.22 21.77 12.29
CA ASP A 43 12.48 21.71 13.00
C ASP A 43 13.54 21.14 12.06
N VAL A 44 14.65 21.83 11.84
CA VAL A 44 15.63 21.55 10.79
C VAL A 44 17.03 21.50 11.37
N GLU A 45 17.78 20.44 11.07
CA GLU A 45 19.17 20.24 11.50
C GLU A 45 20.04 19.80 10.32
N GLY A 46 21.31 20.25 10.29
CA GLY A 46 22.28 19.88 9.26
C GLY A 46 22.42 20.88 8.12
N ILE A 47 21.93 22.12 8.32
CA ILE A 47 22.17 23.24 7.38
C ILE A 47 22.67 24.47 8.14
N ASP A 48 23.22 25.43 7.42
CA ASP A 48 23.62 26.72 7.97
C ASP A 48 22.44 27.72 8.01
N GLU A 49 22.68 28.85 8.69
CA GLU A 49 21.67 29.90 8.88
C GLU A 49 21.24 30.56 7.55
N ALA A 50 22.18 30.73 6.63
CA ALA A 50 21.90 31.38 5.34
C ALA A 50 20.99 30.51 4.46
N LEU A 51 21.27 29.19 4.39
CA LEU A 51 20.44 28.25 3.69
C LEU A 51 19.06 28.09 4.36
N PHE A 52 18.99 28.09 5.71
CA PHE A 52 17.75 28.07 6.43
C PHE A 52 16.87 29.31 6.14
N ALA A 53 17.47 30.50 6.16
CA ALA A 53 16.75 31.74 5.83
C ALA A 53 16.20 31.74 4.39
N TYR A 54 17.01 31.25 3.44
CA TYR A 54 16.58 31.09 2.05
C TYR A 54 15.44 30.05 1.92
N ALA A 55 15.60 28.88 2.54
CA ALA A 55 14.62 27.81 2.52
C ALA A 55 13.28 28.21 3.18
N THR A 56 13.31 29.13 4.15
CA THR A 56 12.09 29.62 4.81
C THR A 56 11.10 30.19 3.81
N ASN A 57 11.57 30.92 2.81
CA ASN A 57 10.73 31.58 1.81
C ASN A 57 10.56 30.79 0.50
N THR A 58 11.31 29.70 0.31
CA THR A 58 11.32 28.94 -0.97
C THR A 58 10.88 27.49 -0.81
N VAL A 59 11.03 26.91 0.39
CA VAL A 59 10.70 25.51 0.67
C VAL A 59 9.60 25.38 1.72
N PHE A 60 9.74 26.10 2.85
CA PHE A 60 8.81 25.93 3.98
C PHE A 60 7.54 26.75 3.85
N SER A 61 7.55 27.84 3.08
CA SER A 61 6.41 28.74 2.94
C SER A 61 6.25 29.28 1.51
N GLU A 62 5.04 29.74 1.24
CA GLU A 62 4.69 30.56 0.07
C GLU A 62 4.41 31.98 0.55
N PRO A 63 5.35 32.94 0.40
CA PRO A 63 5.21 34.29 0.98
C PRO A 63 3.93 35.04 0.60
N GLN A 64 3.29 34.66 -0.53
CA GLN A 64 2.02 35.24 -0.95
C GLN A 64 0.85 34.78 -0.07
N LEU A 65 0.91 33.55 0.46
CA LEU A 65 -0.18 32.89 1.17
C LEU A 65 0.10 32.73 2.68
N ASP A 66 1.39 32.75 3.05
CA ASP A 66 1.86 32.34 4.38
C ASP A 66 2.47 33.50 5.18
N LEU A 67 2.40 33.36 6.50
CA LEU A 67 3.18 34.10 7.49
C LEU A 67 4.17 33.14 8.14
N THR A 68 5.40 33.57 8.34
CA THR A 68 6.47 32.77 8.96
C THR A 68 6.94 33.43 10.26
N SER A 69 7.24 32.62 11.27
CA SER A 69 7.81 33.07 12.55
C SER A 69 8.71 31.99 13.14
N GLY A 70 9.68 32.38 13.96
CA GLY A 70 10.50 31.46 14.76
C GLY A 70 9.77 30.95 16.02
N GLU A 71 8.81 31.73 16.51
CA GLU A 71 7.99 31.44 17.68
C GLU A 71 6.50 31.61 17.33
N ILE A 72 5.66 30.93 18.09
CA ILE A 72 4.20 30.97 17.89
C ILE A 72 3.61 32.01 18.85
N ASP A 73 2.93 33.00 18.30
CA ASP A 73 2.09 33.89 19.07
C ASP A 73 0.66 33.31 19.18
N ALA A 74 0.40 32.64 20.27
CA ALA A 74 -0.91 32.10 20.63
C ALA A 74 -1.56 32.90 21.78
N SER A 75 -1.27 34.20 21.91
CA SER A 75 -1.81 35.06 22.94
C SER A 75 -3.35 34.98 22.97
N GLY A 76 -3.92 34.79 24.15
CA GLY A 76 -5.36 34.67 24.33
C GLY A 76 -5.98 33.32 23.97
N ALA A 77 -5.18 32.33 23.54
CA ALA A 77 -5.68 30.98 23.31
C ALA A 77 -6.08 30.30 24.64
N ALA A 78 -7.21 29.60 24.63
CA ALA A 78 -7.66 28.78 25.76
C ALA A 78 -6.80 27.51 25.90
N ALA A 79 -6.27 26.98 24.76
CA ALA A 79 -5.36 25.86 24.76
C ALA A 79 -4.44 25.91 23.54
N VAL A 80 -3.21 25.40 23.71
CA VAL A 80 -2.23 25.21 22.63
C VAL A 80 -1.60 23.82 22.77
N PHE A 81 -1.59 23.06 21.70
CA PHE A 81 -0.94 21.75 21.65
C PHE A 81 -0.37 21.49 20.25
N ALA A 82 0.57 20.58 20.17
CA ALA A 82 1.18 20.18 18.88
C ALA A 82 0.92 18.70 18.61
N VAL A 83 0.86 18.34 17.34
CA VAL A 83 0.69 16.96 16.87
C VAL A 83 1.79 16.65 15.87
N GLU A 84 2.51 15.56 16.09
CA GLU A 84 3.58 15.06 15.23
C GLU A 84 3.34 13.61 14.80
N PRO A 85 3.91 13.13 13.68
CA PRO A 85 3.91 11.71 13.34
C PRO A 85 4.56 10.87 14.45
N LEU A 86 4.09 9.62 14.63
CA LEU A 86 4.75 8.67 15.51
C LEU A 86 6.18 8.38 15.02
N PRO A 87 7.13 8.05 15.92
CA PRO A 87 8.44 7.55 15.53
C PRO A 87 8.32 6.36 14.57
N GLY A 88 9.04 6.42 13.46
CA GLY A 88 8.98 5.40 12.42
C GLY A 88 7.87 5.57 11.38
N GLN A 89 6.93 6.48 11.59
CA GLN A 89 5.97 6.86 10.56
C GLN A 89 6.61 7.78 9.51
N PHE A 90 6.20 7.63 8.26
CA PHE A 90 6.68 8.48 7.17
C PHE A 90 6.08 9.88 7.27
N ASP A 91 6.95 10.88 7.42
CA ASP A 91 6.60 12.30 7.39
C ASP A 91 6.85 12.85 5.98
N GLN A 92 5.82 12.80 5.12
CA GLN A 92 5.91 13.27 3.74
C GLN A 92 6.32 14.73 3.64
N ARG A 93 5.87 15.59 4.56
CA ARG A 93 6.19 17.01 4.56
C ARG A 93 7.68 17.24 4.88
N ALA A 94 8.20 16.54 5.87
CA ALA A 94 9.62 16.59 6.22
C ALA A 94 10.50 16.04 5.11
N ASP A 95 10.13 14.90 4.52
CA ASP A 95 10.90 14.28 3.44
C ASP A 95 10.95 15.17 2.19
N SER A 96 9.80 15.73 1.77
CA SER A 96 9.72 16.64 0.63
C SER A 96 10.57 17.91 0.85
N ALA A 97 10.51 18.49 2.04
CA ALA A 97 11.31 19.66 2.38
C ALA A 97 12.80 19.34 2.39
N ALA A 98 13.21 18.20 2.93
CA ALA A 98 14.60 17.75 2.95
C ALA A 98 15.13 17.50 1.53
N GLN A 99 14.33 16.91 0.64
CA GLN A 99 14.70 16.75 -0.78
C GLN A 99 14.85 18.08 -1.49
N CYS A 100 13.94 19.03 -1.28
CA CYS A 100 14.04 20.37 -1.86
C CYS A 100 15.31 21.09 -1.42
N ILE A 101 15.67 21.03 -0.13
CA ILE A 101 16.90 21.64 0.38
C ILE A 101 18.13 20.95 -0.20
N GLN A 102 18.13 19.62 -0.32
CA GLN A 102 19.21 18.89 -0.97
C GLN A 102 19.42 19.34 -2.42
N LEU A 103 18.35 19.51 -3.19
CA LEU A 103 18.41 20.01 -4.56
C LEU A 103 18.95 21.44 -4.65
N LEU A 104 18.55 22.31 -3.73
CA LEU A 104 19.00 23.70 -3.69
C LEU A 104 20.47 23.82 -3.33
N SER A 105 20.94 23.06 -2.35
CA SER A 105 22.31 23.12 -1.83
C SER A 105 23.30 22.28 -2.62
N GLN A 106 22.83 21.30 -3.40
CA GLN A 106 23.63 20.22 -4.00
C GLN A 106 24.48 19.46 -2.95
N GLY A 107 24.04 19.50 -1.68
CA GLY A 107 24.70 18.90 -0.53
C GLY A 107 24.00 17.65 0.00
N GLU A 108 24.26 17.37 1.27
CA GLU A 108 23.58 16.27 1.97
C GLU A 108 22.15 16.63 2.31
N ARG A 109 21.31 15.60 2.44
CA ARG A 109 19.91 15.77 2.85
C ARG A 109 19.84 16.12 4.34
N PRO A 110 19.26 17.27 4.73
CA PRO A 110 19.13 17.65 6.13
C PRO A 110 18.14 16.76 6.87
N ARG A 111 18.22 16.73 8.20
CA ARG A 111 17.20 16.15 9.05
C ARG A 111 16.12 17.18 9.29
N ILE A 112 14.86 16.78 9.04
CA ILE A 112 13.69 17.62 9.27
C ILE A 112 12.66 16.81 10.03
N ARG A 113 11.99 17.45 10.99
CA ARG A 113 10.78 16.95 11.63
C ARG A 113 9.68 17.99 11.51
N THR A 114 8.44 17.53 11.32
CA THR A 114 7.31 18.44 11.26
C THR A 114 6.30 18.16 12.39
N ALA A 115 5.54 19.18 12.72
CA ALA A 115 4.37 19.06 13.58
C ALA A 115 3.34 20.11 13.16
N LYS A 116 2.05 19.82 13.40
CA LYS A 116 1.00 20.84 13.37
C LYS A 116 0.77 21.35 14.77
N VAL A 117 0.77 22.67 14.95
CA VAL A 117 0.44 23.30 16.22
C VAL A 117 -0.93 23.93 16.12
N TYR A 118 -1.78 23.61 17.07
CA TYR A 118 -3.16 24.08 17.16
C TYR A 118 -3.30 25.04 18.32
N ALA A 119 -3.89 26.21 18.09
CA ALA A 119 -4.35 27.12 19.13
C ALA A 119 -5.87 27.26 19.06
N LEU A 120 -6.54 27.00 20.16
CA LEU A 120 -7.98 27.03 20.32
C LEU A 120 -8.37 28.28 21.08
N TYR A 121 -9.31 29.06 20.56
CA TYR A 121 -9.79 30.31 21.17
C TYR A 121 -11.27 30.21 21.52
N GLY A 122 -11.65 30.78 22.64
CA GLY A 122 -13.01 30.78 23.15
C GLY A 122 -13.08 30.29 24.58
N THR A 123 -14.29 29.94 25.07
CA THR A 123 -14.52 29.41 26.41
C THR A 123 -14.61 27.89 26.37
N LEU A 124 -13.53 27.20 26.74
CA LEU A 124 -13.39 25.75 26.64
C LEU A 124 -13.05 25.13 27.99
N SER A 125 -13.67 24.02 28.31
CA SER A 125 -13.26 23.15 29.42
C SER A 125 -12.10 22.23 28.99
N GLU A 126 -11.41 21.61 29.94
CA GLU A 126 -10.41 20.58 29.68
C GLU A 126 -10.99 19.43 28.83
N LYS A 127 -12.24 19.04 29.12
CA LYS A 127 -12.93 17.98 28.34
C LYS A 127 -13.14 18.38 26.87
N ASP A 128 -13.43 19.67 26.62
CA ASP A 128 -13.58 20.15 25.23
C ASP A 128 -12.24 20.11 24.48
N VAL A 129 -11.15 20.50 25.16
CA VAL A 129 -9.79 20.42 24.58
C VAL A 129 -9.41 18.98 24.27
N GLU A 130 -9.66 18.04 25.20
CA GLU A 130 -9.40 16.62 24.96
C GLU A 130 -10.27 16.06 23.82
N ALA A 131 -11.51 16.50 23.66
CA ALA A 131 -12.34 16.11 22.53
C ALA A 131 -11.75 16.58 21.18
N VAL A 132 -11.17 17.79 21.12
CA VAL A 132 -10.47 18.28 19.93
C VAL A 132 -9.21 17.46 19.68
N LYS A 133 -8.40 17.18 20.71
CA LYS A 133 -7.20 16.33 20.59
C LYS A 133 -7.55 14.96 20.03
N HIS A 134 -8.57 14.28 20.58
CA HIS A 134 -9.04 12.99 20.07
C HIS A 134 -9.55 13.06 18.62
N HIS A 135 -10.08 14.21 18.20
CA HIS A 135 -10.53 14.40 16.84
C HIS A 135 -9.37 14.56 15.85
N VAL A 136 -8.30 15.27 16.22
CA VAL A 136 -7.17 15.56 15.31
C VAL A 136 -6.03 14.55 15.40
N ILE A 137 -5.86 13.85 16.53
CA ILE A 137 -4.83 12.83 16.73
C ILE A 137 -5.40 11.46 16.36
N ASN A 138 -4.77 10.80 15.39
CA ASN A 138 -5.01 9.39 15.12
C ASN A 138 -3.87 8.57 15.76
N PRO A 139 -4.14 7.75 16.79
CA PRO A 139 -3.08 7.10 17.57
C PRO A 139 -2.25 6.06 16.79
N VAL A 140 -2.69 5.62 15.62
CA VAL A 140 -1.89 4.73 14.75
C VAL A 140 -0.85 5.47 13.92
N GLU A 141 -0.95 6.80 13.79
CA GLU A 141 -0.04 7.58 12.95
C GLU A 141 0.60 8.78 13.65
N SER A 142 -0.06 9.31 14.70
CA SER A 142 0.33 10.58 15.30
C SER A 142 0.17 10.60 16.81
N ARG A 143 0.85 11.55 17.44
CA ARG A 143 0.81 11.77 18.89
C ARG A 143 0.90 13.26 19.23
N GLU A 144 0.58 13.61 20.46
CA GLU A 144 0.87 14.94 20.99
C GLU A 144 2.39 15.15 21.09
N ALA A 145 2.87 16.29 20.58
CA ALA A 145 4.27 16.66 20.54
C ALA A 145 4.60 17.74 21.56
N SER A 146 5.85 17.79 22.00
CA SER A 146 6.36 18.91 22.80
C SER A 146 6.33 20.22 22.00
N LEU A 147 5.95 21.31 22.65
CA LEU A 147 6.06 22.66 22.08
C LEU A 147 7.50 23.20 22.16
N ALA A 148 8.33 22.66 23.06
CA ALA A 148 9.73 23.06 23.18
C ALA A 148 10.53 22.70 21.91
N LYS A 149 11.49 23.57 21.54
CA LYS A 149 12.41 23.30 20.45
C LYS A 149 13.44 22.26 20.93
N PRO A 150 13.64 21.13 20.19
CA PRO A 150 14.64 20.13 20.56
C PRO A 150 16.06 20.67 20.34
N GLU A 151 17.02 20.15 21.09
CA GLU A 151 18.44 20.49 20.92
C GLU A 151 19.04 19.78 19.70
N THR A 152 18.55 18.58 19.38
CA THR A 152 18.95 17.79 18.21
C THR A 152 17.75 16.98 17.68
N LEU A 153 17.77 16.68 16.39
CA LEU A 153 16.83 15.80 15.72
C LEU A 153 17.38 14.36 15.57
N GLY A 154 18.62 14.13 16.01
CA GLY A 154 19.23 12.81 16.04
C GLY A 154 18.46 11.88 16.97
N GLU A 155 18.18 10.67 16.53
CA GLU A 155 17.64 9.59 17.36
C GLU A 155 18.79 8.68 17.80
N ASN A 156 18.87 8.38 19.09
CA ASN A 156 19.72 7.29 19.58
C ASN A 156 19.02 5.97 19.32
N LEU A 157 19.07 5.51 18.07
CA LEU A 157 18.55 4.22 17.70
C LEU A 157 19.55 3.14 18.13
N SER A 158 19.07 2.13 18.85
CA SER A 158 19.88 0.94 19.16
C SER A 158 20.18 0.20 17.86
N GLU A 159 21.39 -0.31 17.76
CA GLU A 159 21.77 -1.16 16.64
C GLU A 159 20.88 -2.41 16.61
N PRO A 160 20.27 -2.76 15.44
CA PRO A 160 19.40 -3.91 15.35
C PRO A 160 20.18 -5.20 15.64
N LYS A 161 19.52 -6.11 16.34
CA LYS A 161 20.08 -7.44 16.66
C LYS A 161 20.12 -8.31 15.40
N PRO A 162 21.03 -9.32 15.36
CA PRO A 162 20.98 -10.37 14.34
C PRO A 162 19.60 -11.04 14.30
N VAL A 163 19.19 -11.49 13.12
CA VAL A 163 17.92 -12.23 12.97
C VAL A 163 18.04 -13.56 13.71
N ALA A 164 17.07 -13.84 14.58
CA ALA A 164 17.04 -15.06 15.37
C ALA A 164 16.45 -16.24 14.59
N SER A 165 16.85 -17.46 14.94
CA SER A 165 16.14 -18.68 14.56
C SER A 165 14.96 -18.94 15.49
N VAL A 166 13.96 -19.68 15.01
CA VAL A 166 12.85 -20.18 15.83
C VAL A 166 13.27 -21.56 16.37
N ASP A 167 14.06 -21.54 17.43
CA ASP A 167 14.72 -22.75 17.97
C ASP A 167 13.72 -23.84 18.35
N GLY A 168 13.99 -25.08 17.92
CA GLY A 168 13.17 -26.25 18.18
C GLY A 168 11.89 -26.34 17.36
N PHE A 169 11.70 -25.45 16.35
CA PHE A 169 10.50 -25.40 15.53
C PHE A 169 10.15 -26.74 14.88
N THR A 170 11.12 -27.44 14.33
CA THR A 170 10.93 -28.73 13.64
C THR A 170 10.41 -29.84 14.55
N GLY A 171 10.61 -29.72 15.88
CA GLY A 171 10.15 -30.68 16.90
C GLY A 171 8.93 -30.22 17.71
N MET A 172 8.34 -29.06 17.42
CA MET A 172 7.18 -28.53 18.16
C MET A 172 5.96 -29.43 17.99
N ASP A 173 5.22 -29.64 19.07
CA ASP A 173 3.89 -30.24 19.02
C ASP A 173 2.83 -29.18 18.63
N GLU A 174 1.60 -29.64 18.42
CA GLU A 174 0.48 -28.77 17.99
C GLU A 174 0.20 -27.62 18.98
N SER A 175 0.37 -27.88 20.28
CA SER A 175 0.17 -26.85 21.31
C SER A 175 1.23 -25.76 21.22
N ALA A 176 2.49 -26.14 21.01
CA ALA A 176 3.60 -25.22 20.84
C ALA A 176 3.47 -24.40 19.53
N LEU A 177 3.05 -25.04 18.43
CA LEU A 177 2.77 -24.34 17.17
C LEU A 177 1.61 -23.34 17.32
N SER A 178 0.53 -23.69 18.02
CA SER A 178 -0.57 -22.77 18.30
C SER A 178 -0.15 -21.57 19.16
N ALA A 179 0.71 -21.82 20.14
CA ALA A 179 1.30 -20.76 20.95
C ALA A 179 2.22 -19.84 20.12
N LEU A 180 2.99 -20.40 19.19
CA LEU A 180 3.84 -19.64 18.27
C LEU A 180 3.01 -18.75 17.35
N LEU A 181 1.93 -19.27 16.73
CA LEU A 181 0.99 -18.49 15.92
C LEU A 181 0.51 -17.24 16.66
N SER A 182 0.06 -17.47 17.92
CA SER A 182 -0.48 -16.39 18.75
C SER A 182 0.60 -15.38 19.17
N SER A 183 1.78 -15.85 19.58
CA SER A 183 2.86 -14.99 20.07
C SER A 183 3.50 -14.15 18.98
N MET A 184 3.63 -14.69 17.77
CA MET A 184 4.13 -13.98 16.60
C MET A 184 3.02 -13.18 15.90
N GLY A 185 1.74 -13.40 16.23
CA GLY A 185 0.60 -12.75 15.58
C GLY A 185 0.51 -13.05 14.09
N LEU A 186 0.76 -14.32 13.70
CA LEU A 186 0.74 -14.74 12.30
C LEU A 186 -0.69 -14.73 11.72
N ALA A 187 -0.80 -14.53 10.43
CA ALA A 187 -2.07 -14.59 9.68
C ALA A 187 -2.35 -15.99 9.12
N MET A 188 -1.31 -16.80 8.89
CA MET A 188 -1.46 -18.21 8.51
C MET A 188 -2.17 -18.98 9.61
N ASP A 189 -2.84 -20.07 9.26
CA ASP A 189 -3.47 -20.97 10.24
C ASP A 189 -2.53 -22.11 10.67
N LEU A 190 -3.05 -22.98 11.54
CA LEU A 190 -2.26 -24.08 12.10
C LEU A 190 -1.85 -25.10 11.04
N ASP A 191 -2.67 -25.36 10.03
CA ASP A 191 -2.34 -26.33 8.97
C ASP A 191 -1.25 -25.78 8.05
N ASP A 192 -1.26 -24.48 7.79
CA ASP A 192 -0.17 -23.79 7.08
C ASP A 192 1.14 -23.90 7.89
N LEU A 193 1.08 -23.65 9.21
CA LEU A 193 2.25 -23.74 10.06
C LEU A 193 2.80 -25.18 10.18
N LYS A 194 1.93 -26.19 10.18
CA LYS A 194 2.33 -27.60 10.09
C LYS A 194 2.99 -27.93 8.74
N THR A 195 2.49 -27.34 7.65
CA THR A 195 3.09 -27.48 6.31
C THR A 195 4.48 -26.85 6.29
N LEU A 196 4.63 -25.66 6.86
CA LEU A 196 5.93 -25.00 7.03
C LEU A 196 6.89 -25.85 7.89
N GLN A 197 6.40 -26.41 9.01
CA GLN A 197 7.19 -27.28 9.87
C GLN A 197 7.69 -28.53 9.14
N ALA A 198 6.80 -29.16 8.35
CA ALA A 198 7.17 -30.34 7.58
C ALA A 198 8.27 -30.03 6.57
N TYR A 199 8.18 -28.90 5.85
CA TYR A 199 9.22 -28.46 4.92
C TYR A 199 10.57 -28.27 5.61
N PHE A 200 10.63 -27.55 6.72
CA PHE A 200 11.90 -27.33 7.43
C PHE A 200 12.46 -28.60 8.05
N ARG A 201 11.60 -29.51 8.53
CA ARG A 201 12.02 -30.79 9.11
C ARG A 201 12.50 -31.79 8.05
N ASP A 202 11.74 -31.94 6.96
CA ASP A 202 11.88 -33.06 6.03
C ASP A 202 12.76 -32.72 4.81
N GLU A 203 12.82 -31.43 4.41
CA GLU A 203 13.57 -30.97 3.24
C GLU A 203 14.80 -30.13 3.63
N GLU A 204 14.63 -29.11 4.49
CA GLU A 204 15.71 -28.20 4.86
C GLU A 204 16.59 -28.74 6.01
N HIS A 205 16.08 -29.65 6.85
CA HIS A 205 16.75 -30.28 7.99
C HIS A 205 17.35 -29.26 9.00
N ARG A 206 16.66 -28.14 9.19
CA ARG A 206 17.03 -27.06 10.11
C ARG A 206 15.78 -26.33 10.62
N ASP A 207 15.95 -25.57 11.68
CA ASP A 207 14.91 -24.64 12.11
C ASP A 207 14.88 -23.38 11.23
N PRO A 208 13.72 -22.74 11.00
CA PRO A 208 13.61 -21.50 10.25
C PRO A 208 14.13 -20.31 11.03
N THR A 209 14.51 -19.27 10.32
CA THR A 209 14.68 -17.94 10.88
C THR A 209 13.33 -17.27 11.11
N VAL A 210 13.29 -16.23 11.95
CA VAL A 210 12.11 -15.37 12.12
C VAL A 210 11.71 -14.72 10.78
N THR A 211 12.71 -14.35 9.97
CA THR A 211 12.45 -13.77 8.62
C THR A 211 11.74 -14.77 7.71
N GLU A 212 12.18 -16.03 7.66
CA GLU A 212 11.53 -17.06 6.84
C GLU A 212 10.09 -17.30 7.25
N VAL A 213 9.80 -17.39 8.54
CA VAL A 213 8.42 -17.53 9.04
C VAL A 213 7.56 -16.33 8.62
N ARG A 214 8.06 -15.11 8.76
CA ARG A 214 7.35 -13.87 8.36
C ARG A 214 7.14 -13.75 6.86
N VAL A 215 8.15 -14.12 6.07
CA VAL A 215 8.05 -14.11 4.61
C VAL A 215 6.96 -15.09 4.15
N VAL A 216 6.96 -16.32 4.68
CA VAL A 216 5.94 -17.32 4.33
C VAL A 216 4.56 -16.90 4.82
N ASP A 217 4.44 -16.33 6.03
CA ASP A 217 3.19 -15.77 6.55
C ASP A 217 2.59 -14.71 5.61
N THR A 218 3.45 -13.88 5.00
CA THR A 218 3.03 -12.88 4.02
C THR A 218 2.63 -13.51 2.69
N TYR A 219 3.46 -14.40 2.12
CA TYR A 219 3.16 -15.11 0.87
C TYR A 219 1.87 -15.91 0.94
N TRP A 220 1.59 -16.53 2.09
CA TRP A 220 0.42 -17.40 2.28
C TRP A 220 -0.76 -16.69 2.96
N SER A 221 -0.67 -15.38 3.19
CA SER A 221 -1.82 -14.60 3.66
C SER A 221 -2.97 -14.64 2.66
N ASP A 222 -4.21 -14.51 3.12
CA ASP A 222 -5.38 -14.48 2.22
C ASP A 222 -5.30 -13.32 1.23
N HIS A 223 -4.64 -12.23 1.62
CA HIS A 223 -4.37 -11.07 0.76
C HIS A 223 -3.52 -11.43 -0.47
N CYS A 224 -2.44 -12.21 -0.30
CA CYS A 224 -1.53 -12.56 -1.41
C CYS A 224 -1.99 -13.80 -2.19
N ARG A 225 -2.41 -14.87 -1.51
CA ARG A 225 -2.76 -16.15 -2.15
C ARG A 225 -4.22 -16.36 -2.45
N HIS A 226 -5.11 -15.48 -1.95
CA HIS A 226 -6.56 -15.60 -2.12
C HIS A 226 -7.13 -16.94 -1.62
N THR A 227 -6.79 -17.36 -0.39
CA THR A 227 -7.14 -18.66 0.20
C THR A 227 -8.63 -18.98 0.11
N THR A 228 -9.49 -18.01 0.45
CA THR A 228 -10.94 -18.15 0.37
C THR A 228 -11.40 -18.53 -1.04
N PHE A 229 -10.86 -17.87 -2.07
CA PHE A 229 -11.19 -18.14 -3.47
C PHE A 229 -10.56 -19.42 -4.00
N SER A 230 -9.46 -19.89 -3.40
CA SER A 230 -8.72 -21.09 -3.79
C SER A 230 -9.15 -22.34 -3.04
N THR A 231 -10.02 -22.23 -2.03
CA THR A 231 -10.57 -23.35 -1.27
C THR A 231 -11.26 -24.36 -2.21
N HIS A 232 -10.93 -25.64 -2.06
CA HIS A 232 -11.55 -26.73 -2.84
C HIS A 232 -12.98 -26.94 -2.40
N LEU A 233 -13.90 -26.94 -3.36
CA LEU A 233 -15.32 -27.27 -3.15
C LEU A 233 -15.51 -28.76 -3.41
N ASP A 234 -15.47 -29.58 -2.35
CA ASP A 234 -15.51 -31.05 -2.46
C ASP A 234 -16.92 -31.55 -2.74
N GLU A 235 -17.91 -31.01 -2.01
CA GLU A 235 -19.31 -31.36 -2.20
C GLU A 235 -20.15 -30.09 -2.42
N VAL A 236 -20.88 -30.05 -3.52
CA VAL A 236 -21.78 -28.94 -3.86
C VAL A 236 -23.19 -29.44 -4.04
N SER A 237 -24.10 -29.06 -3.12
CA SER A 237 -25.52 -29.38 -3.15
C SER A 237 -26.35 -28.11 -3.34
N ILE A 238 -27.13 -28.03 -4.41
CA ILE A 238 -27.90 -26.85 -4.77
C ILE A 238 -29.37 -27.21 -4.97
N GLU A 239 -30.22 -26.65 -4.11
CA GLU A 239 -31.67 -26.81 -4.16
C GLU A 239 -32.38 -25.72 -4.98
N ASN A 240 -31.76 -24.52 -5.09
CA ASN A 240 -32.29 -23.42 -5.89
C ASN A 240 -32.11 -23.69 -7.39
N PRO A 241 -33.21 -23.75 -8.20
CA PRO A 241 -33.11 -24.13 -9.62
C PRO A 241 -32.29 -23.18 -10.48
N ALA A 242 -32.35 -21.85 -10.22
CA ALA A 242 -31.63 -20.87 -11.01
C ALA A 242 -30.12 -20.96 -10.73
N VAL A 243 -29.72 -21.14 -9.47
CA VAL A 243 -28.32 -21.32 -9.10
C VAL A 243 -27.82 -22.68 -9.62
N LYS A 244 -28.64 -23.73 -9.58
CA LYS A 244 -28.29 -25.04 -10.14
C LYS A 244 -28.01 -24.96 -11.64
N ASP A 245 -28.87 -24.29 -12.40
CA ASP A 245 -28.68 -24.08 -13.84
C ASP A 245 -27.37 -23.30 -14.12
N ALA A 246 -27.07 -22.25 -13.35
CA ALA A 246 -25.83 -21.52 -13.48
C ALA A 246 -24.60 -22.39 -13.16
N TYR A 247 -24.69 -23.22 -12.13
CA TYR A 247 -23.62 -24.14 -11.77
C TYR A 247 -23.40 -25.24 -12.82
N ASP A 248 -24.48 -25.79 -13.40
CA ASP A 248 -24.36 -26.78 -14.48
C ASP A 248 -23.72 -26.18 -15.74
N ARG A 249 -24.01 -24.91 -16.06
CA ARG A 249 -23.30 -24.16 -17.11
C ARG A 249 -21.82 -23.98 -16.80
N TYR A 250 -21.46 -23.72 -15.53
CA TYR A 250 -20.07 -23.66 -15.12
C TYR A 250 -19.36 -25.00 -15.34
N LEU A 251 -19.99 -26.13 -14.94
CA LEU A 251 -19.41 -27.46 -15.16
C LEU A 251 -19.19 -27.75 -16.64
N ALA A 252 -20.17 -27.43 -17.50
CA ALA A 252 -20.04 -27.57 -18.94
C ALA A 252 -18.91 -26.69 -19.51
N ALA A 253 -18.76 -25.45 -19.03
CA ALA A 253 -17.68 -24.58 -19.43
C ALA A 253 -16.30 -25.12 -19.01
N ARG A 254 -16.19 -25.78 -17.86
CA ARG A 254 -14.93 -26.46 -17.45
C ARG A 254 -14.56 -27.57 -18.42
N GLU A 255 -15.53 -28.39 -18.81
CA GLU A 255 -15.30 -29.46 -19.80
C GLU A 255 -14.87 -28.88 -21.15
N GLU A 256 -15.50 -27.80 -21.59
CA GLU A 256 -15.12 -27.09 -22.81
C GLU A 256 -13.68 -26.55 -22.71
N VAL A 257 -13.33 -25.90 -21.60
CA VAL A 257 -12.02 -25.22 -21.43
C VAL A 257 -10.90 -26.23 -21.23
N TYR A 258 -11.07 -27.19 -20.32
CA TYR A 258 -9.98 -28.07 -19.87
C TYR A 258 -9.99 -29.44 -20.55
N GLY A 259 -11.10 -29.85 -21.16
CA GLY A 259 -11.36 -31.22 -21.60
C GLY A 259 -11.83 -32.11 -20.46
N LEU A 260 -12.63 -33.13 -20.76
CA LEU A 260 -13.30 -34.02 -19.79
C LEU A 260 -12.36 -34.58 -18.70
N GLU A 261 -11.22 -35.13 -19.11
CA GLU A 261 -10.27 -35.78 -18.18
C GLU A 261 -9.63 -34.79 -17.20
N LYS A 262 -9.19 -33.64 -17.69
CA LYS A 262 -8.56 -32.60 -16.84
C LYS A 262 -9.59 -31.88 -15.98
N ALA A 263 -10.79 -31.63 -16.51
CA ALA A 263 -11.89 -31.02 -15.74
C ALA A 263 -12.29 -31.88 -14.54
N ALA A 264 -12.31 -33.21 -14.69
CA ALA A 264 -12.63 -34.15 -13.62
C ALA A 264 -11.57 -34.19 -12.51
N LYS A 265 -10.28 -33.97 -12.84
CA LYS A 265 -9.16 -34.00 -11.89
C LYS A 265 -8.87 -32.65 -11.22
N ARG A 266 -9.25 -31.55 -11.89
CA ARG A 266 -8.99 -30.19 -11.40
C ARG A 266 -9.97 -29.84 -10.31
N PRO A 267 -9.55 -29.33 -9.14
CA PRO A 267 -10.46 -28.92 -8.09
C PRO A 267 -11.40 -27.81 -8.56
N GLN A 268 -12.60 -27.81 -8.03
CA GLN A 268 -13.55 -26.70 -8.18
C GLN A 268 -13.24 -25.70 -7.08
N THR A 269 -13.16 -24.42 -7.43
CA THR A 269 -12.88 -23.33 -6.49
C THR A 269 -13.68 -22.09 -6.89
N LEU A 270 -13.87 -21.14 -5.99
CA LEU A 270 -14.51 -19.86 -6.33
C LEU A 270 -13.70 -19.10 -7.40
N MET A 271 -12.37 -19.20 -7.37
CA MET A 271 -11.49 -18.60 -8.38
C MET A 271 -11.73 -19.23 -9.77
N ASP A 272 -11.92 -20.55 -9.83
CA ASP A 272 -12.22 -21.21 -11.10
C ASP A 272 -13.59 -20.77 -11.64
N ILE A 273 -14.61 -20.67 -10.76
CA ILE A 273 -15.94 -20.13 -11.12
C ILE A 273 -15.83 -18.70 -11.65
N ALA A 274 -15.07 -17.84 -10.96
CA ALA A 274 -14.92 -16.43 -11.35
C ALA A 274 -14.20 -16.26 -12.70
N THR A 275 -13.25 -17.13 -13.03
CA THR A 275 -12.40 -16.97 -14.21
C THR A 275 -12.82 -17.81 -15.42
N ILE A 276 -13.72 -18.79 -15.25
CA ILE A 276 -14.07 -19.73 -16.32
C ILE A 276 -14.71 -19.05 -17.53
N GLY A 277 -15.48 -17.98 -17.32
CA GLY A 277 -16.11 -17.21 -18.40
C GLY A 277 -15.07 -16.61 -19.35
N THR A 278 -14.07 -15.93 -18.80
CA THR A 278 -12.96 -15.37 -19.59
C THR A 278 -12.16 -16.46 -20.32
N LYS A 279 -11.87 -17.57 -19.64
CA LYS A 279 -11.17 -18.72 -20.25
C LYS A 279 -11.99 -19.33 -21.41
N THR A 280 -13.30 -19.39 -21.29
CA THR A 280 -14.20 -19.86 -22.34
C THR A 280 -14.19 -18.91 -23.54
N LEU A 281 -14.35 -17.62 -23.32
CA LEU A 281 -14.28 -16.60 -24.38
C LEU A 281 -12.94 -16.65 -25.13
N LYS A 282 -11.85 -16.77 -24.38
CA LYS A 282 -10.50 -16.92 -24.95
C LYS A 282 -10.39 -18.18 -25.81
N LYS A 283 -10.84 -19.32 -25.30
CA LYS A 283 -10.81 -20.59 -26.06
C LYS A 283 -11.63 -20.53 -27.35
N ARG A 284 -12.72 -19.76 -27.35
CA ARG A 284 -13.56 -19.51 -28.53
C ARG A 284 -13.00 -18.46 -29.49
N GLY A 285 -11.83 -17.86 -29.19
CA GLY A 285 -11.21 -16.81 -30.01
C GLY A 285 -11.96 -15.48 -30.00
N LEU A 286 -12.75 -15.20 -28.94
CA LEU A 286 -13.56 -13.98 -28.80
C LEU A 286 -12.83 -12.86 -28.05
N LEU A 287 -11.56 -13.05 -27.72
CA LEU A 287 -10.69 -12.06 -27.07
C LEU A 287 -9.36 -11.96 -27.82
N PRO A 288 -9.38 -11.64 -29.14
CA PRO A 288 -8.16 -11.60 -29.95
C PRO A 288 -7.22 -10.45 -29.57
N GLU A 289 -7.75 -9.40 -28.94
CA GLU A 289 -6.97 -8.22 -28.53
C GLU A 289 -6.30 -8.40 -27.16
N LEU A 290 -6.58 -9.51 -26.43
CA LEU A 290 -5.99 -9.72 -25.11
C LEU A 290 -4.48 -9.89 -25.20
N ASP A 291 -3.74 -9.01 -24.52
CA ASP A 291 -2.29 -9.12 -24.35
C ASP A 291 -1.99 -10.22 -23.33
N GLU A 292 -1.36 -11.30 -23.80
CA GLU A 292 -1.00 -12.46 -22.99
C GLU A 292 0.46 -12.39 -22.55
N SER A 293 0.69 -12.29 -21.26
CA SER A 293 2.03 -12.35 -20.69
C SER A 293 2.03 -13.00 -19.31
N GLU A 294 3.22 -13.29 -18.79
CA GLU A 294 3.40 -13.73 -17.39
C GLU A 294 3.31 -12.57 -16.39
N GLU A 295 3.34 -11.33 -16.86
CA GLU A 295 3.14 -10.14 -16.04
C GLU A 295 1.65 -9.79 -16.04
N ILE A 296 0.97 -10.09 -14.94
CA ILE A 296 -0.49 -10.03 -14.83
C ILE A 296 -0.98 -8.92 -13.87
N ASN A 297 -0.12 -7.95 -13.55
CA ASN A 297 -0.45 -6.90 -12.58
C ASN A 297 -1.59 -5.97 -13.04
N ALA A 298 -1.82 -5.86 -14.35
CA ALA A 298 -2.93 -5.12 -14.93
C ALA A 298 -3.53 -5.89 -16.12
N CYS A 299 -4.84 -5.72 -16.39
CA CYS A 299 -5.44 -6.22 -17.60
C CYS A 299 -4.93 -5.38 -18.79
N SER A 300 -4.45 -6.01 -19.85
CA SER A 300 -3.84 -5.37 -21.01
C SER A 300 -4.45 -5.89 -22.30
N ILE A 301 -4.76 -4.97 -23.22
CA ILE A 301 -5.26 -5.28 -24.55
C ILE A 301 -4.49 -4.50 -25.62
N HIS A 302 -4.35 -5.08 -26.81
CA HIS A 302 -3.82 -4.40 -27.99
C HIS A 302 -4.87 -3.48 -28.61
N VAL A 303 -4.51 -2.22 -28.85
CA VAL A 303 -5.38 -1.22 -29.47
C VAL A 303 -4.62 -0.50 -30.59
N PRO A 304 -5.15 -0.49 -31.83
CA PRO A 304 -4.58 0.34 -32.88
C PRO A 304 -4.84 1.81 -32.58
N ALA A 305 -3.79 2.61 -32.58
CA ALA A 305 -3.86 4.06 -32.36
C ALA A 305 -3.23 4.82 -33.52
N LYS A 306 -3.88 5.89 -33.96
CA LYS A 306 -3.32 6.78 -34.98
C LYS A 306 -2.60 7.95 -34.34
N VAL A 307 -1.28 7.93 -34.36
CA VAL A 307 -0.43 8.95 -33.75
C VAL A 307 0.29 9.74 -34.86
N ASN A 308 0.06 11.04 -34.93
CA ASN A 308 0.64 11.91 -35.97
C ASN A 308 0.41 11.41 -37.42
N GLY A 309 -0.69 10.71 -37.66
CA GLY A 309 -1.06 10.17 -38.97
C GLY A 309 -0.55 8.75 -39.24
N GLU A 310 0.27 8.18 -38.40
CA GLU A 310 0.77 6.81 -38.48
C GLU A 310 -0.01 5.87 -37.58
N GLU A 311 -0.33 4.67 -38.05
CA GLU A 311 -0.93 3.62 -37.25
C GLU A 311 0.15 2.97 -36.39
N GLN A 312 -0.13 2.84 -35.10
CA GLN A 312 0.75 2.23 -34.11
C GLN A 312 -0.06 1.24 -33.26
N ASP A 313 0.59 0.13 -32.88
CA ASP A 313 0.04 -0.79 -31.89
C ASP A 313 0.36 -0.28 -30.48
N TRP A 314 -0.69 -0.17 -29.65
CA TRP A 314 -0.61 0.28 -28.27
C TRP A 314 -1.19 -0.77 -27.34
N LEU A 315 -0.63 -0.88 -26.16
CA LEU A 315 -1.22 -1.59 -25.03
C LEU A 315 -2.05 -0.60 -24.21
N LEU A 316 -3.34 -0.91 -24.10
CA LEU A 316 -4.26 -0.22 -23.19
C LEU A 316 -4.42 -1.08 -21.94
N MET A 317 -4.11 -0.52 -20.80
CA MET A 317 -4.16 -1.24 -19.53
C MET A 317 -5.24 -0.67 -18.61
N PHE A 318 -5.90 -1.57 -17.90
CA PHE A 318 -6.85 -1.26 -16.83
C PHE A 318 -6.45 -1.99 -15.55
N LYS A 319 -6.42 -1.26 -14.44
CA LYS A 319 -6.22 -1.80 -13.10
C LYS A 319 -7.25 -1.20 -12.16
N ASN A 320 -7.79 -2.02 -11.28
CA ASN A 320 -8.48 -1.58 -10.08
C ASN A 320 -7.81 -2.18 -8.85
N GLU A 321 -7.79 -1.41 -7.77
CA GLU A 321 -7.16 -1.78 -6.51
C GLU A 321 -8.07 -1.45 -5.35
N THR A 322 -8.28 -2.40 -4.44
CA THR A 322 -8.98 -2.15 -3.18
C THR A 322 -7.99 -1.98 -2.04
N HIS A 323 -8.18 -0.94 -1.25
CA HIS A 323 -7.29 -0.61 -0.13
C HIS A 323 -8.11 -0.31 1.13
N ASN A 324 -8.90 -1.30 1.55
CA ASN A 324 -9.95 -1.14 2.57
C ASN A 324 -9.36 -0.97 3.98
N HIS A 325 -8.53 -1.93 4.42
CA HIS A 325 -7.99 -1.99 5.76
C HIS A 325 -7.12 -0.76 6.11
N PRO A 326 -6.11 -0.37 5.32
CA PRO A 326 -5.31 0.81 5.64
C PRO A 326 -6.13 2.10 5.65
N THR A 327 -7.14 2.23 4.76
CA THR A 327 -8.02 3.40 4.74
C THR A 327 -8.92 3.48 5.97
N GLU A 328 -9.29 2.36 6.58
CA GLU A 328 -10.08 2.37 7.83
C GLU A 328 -9.28 2.83 9.04
N ILE A 329 -8.00 2.51 9.10
CA ILE A 329 -7.16 2.85 10.26
C ILE A 329 -6.51 4.23 10.11
N GLU A 330 -6.07 4.60 8.90
CA GLU A 330 -5.51 5.91 8.56
C GLU A 330 -6.04 6.34 7.19
N PRO A 331 -7.19 7.05 7.15
CA PRO A 331 -7.94 7.25 5.91
C PRO A 331 -7.24 8.15 4.88
N PHE A 332 -6.39 9.10 5.29
CA PHE A 332 -5.68 9.97 4.35
C PHE A 332 -4.61 9.20 3.58
N GLY A 333 -3.68 8.57 4.29
CA GLY A 333 -2.60 7.80 3.69
C GLY A 333 -3.10 6.53 3.01
N GLY A 334 -4.10 5.85 3.61
CA GLY A 334 -4.70 4.66 3.03
C GLY A 334 -5.35 4.91 1.67
N ALA A 335 -6.12 5.99 1.53
CA ALA A 335 -6.72 6.35 0.24
C ALA A 335 -5.68 6.90 -0.76
N ALA A 336 -4.66 7.63 -0.27
CA ALA A 336 -3.52 8.06 -1.08
C ALA A 336 -2.75 6.86 -1.65
N THR A 337 -2.46 5.87 -0.81
CA THR A 337 -1.76 4.64 -1.21
C THR A 337 -2.63 3.77 -2.14
N CYS A 338 -3.96 3.77 -1.96
CA CYS A 338 -4.88 3.09 -2.88
C CYS A 338 -4.66 3.52 -4.33
N ILE A 339 -4.66 4.82 -4.60
CA ILE A 339 -4.41 5.31 -5.96
C ILE A 339 -2.93 5.14 -6.36
N GLY A 340 -1.97 5.28 -5.45
CA GLY A 340 -0.56 5.07 -5.73
C GLY A 340 -0.27 3.64 -6.20
N GLY A 341 -0.73 2.61 -5.46
CA GLY A 341 -0.62 1.22 -5.87
C GLY A 341 -1.30 0.94 -7.21
N CYS A 342 -2.51 1.48 -7.38
CA CYS A 342 -3.26 1.37 -8.62
C CYS A 342 -2.51 1.92 -9.85
N ILE A 343 -1.70 2.97 -9.67
CA ILE A 343 -0.84 3.54 -10.72
C ILE A 343 0.39 2.67 -10.99
N ARG A 344 1.01 2.13 -9.94
CA ARG A 344 2.25 1.35 -10.09
C ARG A 344 2.06 0.01 -10.80
N ASP A 345 0.89 -0.62 -10.68
CA ASP A 345 0.60 -1.86 -11.38
C ASP A 345 0.73 -1.75 -12.91
N PRO A 346 0.06 -0.80 -13.61
CA PRO A 346 0.31 -0.57 -15.02
C PRO A 346 1.73 -0.09 -15.32
N LEU A 347 2.40 0.64 -14.41
CA LEU A 347 3.81 0.96 -14.56
C LEU A 347 4.67 -0.29 -14.58
N SER A 348 4.34 -1.33 -13.80
CA SER A 348 4.98 -2.64 -13.92
C SER A 348 4.86 -3.21 -15.35
N GLY A 349 3.73 -2.96 -16.02
CA GLY A 349 3.52 -3.21 -17.45
C GLY A 349 4.15 -2.17 -18.39
N ARG A 350 4.96 -1.22 -17.89
CA ARG A 350 5.60 -0.09 -18.62
C ARG A 350 4.59 0.89 -19.22
N ALA A 351 3.33 0.91 -18.72
CA ALA A 351 2.30 1.82 -19.23
C ALA A 351 2.18 3.07 -18.36
N TYR A 352 2.02 4.23 -19.01
CA TYR A 352 1.78 5.49 -18.34
C TYR A 352 0.29 5.66 -18.05
N VAL A 353 -0.05 6.02 -16.82
CA VAL A 353 -1.43 6.21 -16.37
C VAL A 353 -1.94 7.60 -16.79
N HIS A 354 -3.08 7.62 -17.47
CA HIS A 354 -3.69 8.83 -18.02
C HIS A 354 -4.91 9.30 -17.24
N GLN A 355 -5.63 8.40 -16.59
CA GLN A 355 -6.86 8.73 -15.88
C GLN A 355 -7.07 7.79 -14.69
N ALA A 356 -7.58 8.36 -13.58
CA ALA A 356 -8.03 7.63 -12.42
C ALA A 356 -9.55 7.68 -12.26
N MET A 357 -10.07 6.72 -11.50
CA MET A 357 -11.46 6.62 -11.05
C MET A 357 -11.46 6.20 -9.58
N ARG A 358 -12.52 6.54 -8.85
CA ARG A 358 -12.68 6.16 -7.45
C ARG A 358 -14.08 5.65 -7.19
N VAL A 359 -14.19 4.49 -6.55
CA VAL A 359 -15.45 3.91 -6.09
C VAL A 359 -15.33 3.59 -4.60
N THR A 360 -16.27 4.04 -3.79
CA THR A 360 -16.26 3.78 -2.36
C THR A 360 -17.58 3.24 -1.85
N GLY A 361 -17.51 2.41 -0.81
CA GLY A 361 -18.64 2.01 0.01
C GLY A 361 -18.38 2.37 1.47
N GLY A 362 -19.27 3.12 2.08
CA GLY A 362 -19.16 3.59 3.46
C GLY A 362 -20.50 3.57 4.19
N GLY A 363 -20.47 3.73 5.51
CA GLY A 363 -21.67 4.06 6.29
C GLY A 363 -22.06 5.54 6.08
N ASP A 364 -23.27 5.91 6.50
CA ASP A 364 -23.77 7.27 6.36
C ASP A 364 -22.85 8.28 7.11
N PRO A 365 -22.20 9.21 6.40
CA PRO A 365 -21.28 10.19 7.00
C PRO A 365 -21.98 11.23 7.89
N ARG A 366 -23.31 11.27 7.90
CA ARG A 366 -24.10 12.16 8.76
C ARG A 366 -24.33 11.57 10.16
N LYS A 367 -23.97 10.30 10.39
CA LYS A 367 -24.04 9.67 11.72
C LYS A 367 -23.25 10.45 12.75
N THR A 368 -23.80 10.51 13.95
CA THR A 368 -23.20 11.21 15.09
C THR A 368 -22.00 10.42 15.65
N LEU A 369 -21.18 11.09 16.46
CA LEU A 369 -20.06 10.45 17.15
C LEU A 369 -20.51 9.27 18.03
N ALA A 370 -21.68 9.38 18.69
CA ALA A 370 -22.25 8.35 19.56
C ALA A 370 -22.65 7.06 18.79
N GLU A 371 -22.89 7.15 17.49
CA GLU A 371 -23.23 6.00 16.63
C GLU A 371 -21.99 5.31 16.04
N THR A 372 -20.78 5.75 16.40
CA THR A 372 -19.54 5.15 15.95
C THR A 372 -19.35 3.78 16.62
N LEU A 373 -19.07 2.74 15.83
CA LEU A 373 -18.76 1.41 16.37
C LEU A 373 -17.47 1.44 17.20
N PRO A 374 -17.41 0.69 18.31
CA PRO A 374 -16.18 0.56 19.09
C PRO A 374 -14.99 0.10 18.23
N GLY A 375 -13.83 0.73 18.40
CA GLY A 375 -12.62 0.41 17.64
C GLY A 375 -12.60 0.92 16.19
N LYS A 376 -13.58 1.73 15.77
CA LYS A 376 -13.66 2.33 14.44
C LYS A 376 -13.55 3.86 14.52
N LEU A 377 -13.11 4.47 13.43
CA LEU A 377 -13.21 5.91 13.24
C LEU A 377 -14.64 6.32 12.85
N PRO A 378 -15.08 7.55 13.20
CA PRO A 378 -16.38 8.06 12.77
C PRO A 378 -16.53 8.06 11.23
N GLN A 379 -17.71 7.68 10.72
CA GLN A 379 -17.97 7.59 9.28
C GLN A 379 -17.72 8.91 8.54
N ARG A 380 -18.06 10.04 9.17
CA ARG A 380 -17.77 11.38 8.64
C ARG A 380 -16.26 11.60 8.44
N LYS A 381 -15.45 11.27 9.46
CA LYS A 381 -13.99 11.40 9.40
C LYS A 381 -13.41 10.50 8.32
N LEU A 382 -13.85 9.24 8.25
CA LEU A 382 -13.42 8.30 7.20
C LEU A 382 -13.71 8.85 5.81
N ALA A 383 -14.96 9.27 5.53
CA ALA A 383 -15.35 9.73 4.21
C ALA A 383 -14.57 10.98 3.77
N GLN A 384 -14.51 12.00 4.63
CA GLN A 384 -13.85 13.28 4.31
C GLN A 384 -12.34 13.13 4.16
N THR A 385 -11.70 12.41 5.09
CA THR A 385 -10.24 12.28 5.10
C THR A 385 -9.74 11.37 4.00
N ALA A 386 -10.45 10.28 3.68
CA ALA A 386 -10.11 9.43 2.55
C ALA A 386 -10.25 10.17 1.20
N ALA A 387 -11.32 10.96 1.02
CA ALA A 387 -11.48 11.78 -0.17
C ALA A 387 -10.35 12.82 -0.31
N ALA A 388 -9.94 13.44 0.80
CA ALA A 388 -8.83 14.39 0.82
C ALA A 388 -7.49 13.71 0.46
N GLY A 389 -7.21 12.51 0.99
CA GLY A 389 -6.00 11.75 0.68
C GLY A 389 -5.91 11.37 -0.80
N TYR A 390 -6.98 10.82 -1.36
CA TYR A 390 -7.06 10.45 -2.77
C TYR A 390 -6.87 11.67 -3.69
N SER A 391 -7.57 12.77 -3.39
CA SER A 391 -7.45 14.03 -4.13
C SER A 391 -6.05 14.65 -4.02
N SER A 392 -5.45 14.62 -2.82
CA SER A 392 -4.09 15.13 -2.60
C SER A 392 -3.07 14.40 -3.46
N TYR A 393 -3.13 13.08 -3.51
CA TYR A 393 -2.24 12.28 -4.34
C TYR A 393 -2.39 12.60 -5.82
N GLY A 394 -3.62 12.60 -6.33
CA GLY A 394 -3.90 12.92 -7.73
C GLY A 394 -3.42 14.32 -8.13
N ASN A 395 -3.63 15.32 -7.27
CA ASN A 395 -3.15 16.69 -7.52
C ASN A 395 -1.62 16.78 -7.59
N GLN A 396 -0.91 16.09 -6.69
CA GLN A 396 0.56 16.12 -6.64
C GLN A 396 1.19 15.39 -7.85
N ILE A 397 0.60 14.29 -8.28
CA ILE A 397 1.09 13.54 -9.45
C ILE A 397 0.62 14.14 -10.79
N GLY A 398 -0.39 14.99 -10.76
CA GLY A 398 -0.98 15.60 -11.97
C GLY A 398 -1.91 14.65 -12.72
N LEU A 399 -2.64 13.79 -12.00
CA LEU A 399 -3.58 12.80 -12.54
C LEU A 399 -5.02 13.16 -12.16
N ALA A 400 -5.87 13.35 -13.18
CA ALA A 400 -7.28 13.62 -12.96
C ALA A 400 -8.04 12.36 -12.54
N THR A 401 -8.93 12.49 -11.54
CA THR A 401 -9.94 11.48 -11.21
C THR A 401 -11.21 11.80 -12.01
N GLY A 402 -11.39 11.13 -13.14
CA GLY A 402 -12.46 11.43 -14.10
C GLY A 402 -13.84 10.91 -13.69
N HIS A 403 -13.90 9.99 -12.74
CA HIS A 403 -15.14 9.43 -12.20
C HIS A 403 -15.02 9.16 -10.71
N VAL A 404 -16.00 9.58 -9.93
CA VAL A 404 -16.13 9.28 -8.51
C VAL A 404 -17.55 8.77 -8.24
N ALA A 405 -17.67 7.58 -7.66
CA ALA A 405 -18.92 7.04 -7.17
C ALA A 405 -18.79 6.67 -5.69
N GLU A 406 -19.65 7.22 -4.85
CA GLU A 406 -19.68 6.92 -3.42
C GLU A 406 -21.03 6.30 -3.05
N LEU A 407 -21.00 5.08 -2.53
CA LEU A 407 -22.17 4.33 -2.09
C LEU A 407 -22.21 4.31 -0.57
N TYR A 408 -23.38 4.58 -0.01
CA TYR A 408 -23.58 4.58 1.45
C TYR A 408 -24.60 3.50 1.82
N HIS A 409 -24.15 2.55 2.64
CA HIS A 409 -24.99 1.45 3.12
C HIS A 409 -24.49 0.95 4.47
N GLU A 410 -25.39 0.54 5.35
CA GLU A 410 -25.08 0.03 6.70
C GLU A 410 -24.06 -1.12 6.70
N GLY A 411 -24.08 -1.99 5.68
CA GLY A 411 -23.12 -3.09 5.53
C GLY A 411 -21.66 -2.65 5.44
N TYR A 412 -21.38 -1.40 5.05
CA TYR A 412 -20.03 -0.86 4.96
C TYR A 412 -19.52 -0.21 6.26
N ILE A 413 -20.31 -0.20 7.34
CA ILE A 413 -19.84 0.33 8.63
C ILE A 413 -18.77 -0.59 9.22
N ALA A 414 -18.98 -1.91 9.10
CA ALA A 414 -18.03 -2.90 9.61
C ALA A 414 -16.73 -2.94 8.80
N LYS A 415 -16.83 -2.79 7.48
CA LYS A 415 -15.70 -2.79 6.55
C LYS A 415 -15.96 -1.83 5.39
N ARG A 416 -15.19 -0.74 5.33
CA ARG A 416 -15.24 0.21 4.23
C ARG A 416 -14.70 -0.42 2.95
N LEU A 417 -15.29 -0.09 1.81
CA LEU A 417 -14.72 -0.27 0.49
C LEU A 417 -14.03 1.03 0.07
N GLU A 418 -12.74 0.97 -0.19
CA GLU A 418 -11.97 2.01 -0.88
C GLU A 418 -11.38 1.37 -2.13
N CYS A 419 -11.85 1.76 -3.31
CA CYS A 419 -11.42 1.19 -4.58
C CYS A 419 -10.97 2.29 -5.52
N GLY A 420 -9.71 2.23 -5.94
CA GLY A 420 -9.15 3.00 -7.02
C GLY A 420 -9.23 2.22 -8.33
N ALA A 421 -9.30 2.91 -9.46
CA ALA A 421 -9.11 2.30 -10.76
C ALA A 421 -8.39 3.29 -11.69
N VAL A 422 -7.62 2.77 -12.63
CA VAL A 422 -6.87 3.59 -13.58
C VAL A 422 -6.91 3.00 -14.99
N VAL A 423 -6.74 3.90 -15.96
CA VAL A 423 -6.51 3.56 -17.35
C VAL A 423 -5.12 4.06 -17.75
N ALA A 424 -4.32 3.16 -18.31
CA ALA A 424 -2.95 3.44 -18.72
C ALA A 424 -2.71 2.99 -20.17
N ALA A 425 -1.68 3.51 -20.80
CA ALA A 425 -1.31 3.10 -22.16
C ALA A 425 0.21 3.21 -22.39
N ALA A 426 0.71 2.34 -23.27
CA ALA A 426 2.07 2.39 -23.78
C ALA A 426 2.12 1.94 -25.25
N PRO A 427 3.03 2.48 -26.07
CA PRO A 427 3.33 1.84 -27.36
C PRO A 427 3.82 0.41 -27.14
N ALA A 428 3.22 -0.59 -27.78
CA ALA A 428 3.56 -2.01 -27.59
C ALA A 428 5.05 -2.28 -27.81
N LYS A 429 5.69 -1.59 -28.78
CA LYS A 429 7.14 -1.67 -29.05
C LYS A 429 8.06 -1.26 -27.88
N ASN A 430 7.53 -0.59 -26.86
CA ASN A 430 8.29 -0.15 -25.69
C ASN A 430 8.23 -1.15 -24.53
N VAL A 431 7.46 -2.22 -24.66
CA VAL A 431 7.24 -3.22 -23.61
C VAL A 431 7.96 -4.50 -24.01
N VAL A 432 9.06 -4.80 -23.32
CA VAL A 432 9.81 -6.05 -23.46
C VAL A 432 9.22 -7.08 -22.51
N ARG A 433 9.08 -8.31 -22.98
CA ARG A 433 8.50 -9.44 -22.25
C ARG A 433 9.48 -10.62 -22.28
N GLU A 434 10.62 -10.43 -21.64
CA GLU A 434 11.67 -11.46 -21.56
C GLU A 434 11.69 -12.07 -20.16
N ARG A 435 11.87 -13.39 -20.08
CA ARG A 435 12.13 -14.05 -18.81
C ARG A 435 13.52 -13.66 -18.31
N PRO A 436 13.65 -13.30 -17.02
CA PRO A 436 14.96 -13.10 -16.41
C PRO A 436 15.82 -14.34 -16.54
N ALA A 437 17.10 -14.14 -16.83
CA ALA A 437 18.11 -15.20 -16.96
C ALA A 437 19.15 -15.09 -15.84
N PRO A 438 19.82 -16.20 -15.46
CA PRO A 438 20.92 -16.15 -14.50
C PRO A 438 21.98 -15.12 -14.89
N GLY A 439 22.37 -14.28 -13.95
CA GLY A 439 23.28 -13.15 -14.13
C GLY A 439 22.58 -11.82 -14.35
N ASP A 440 21.29 -11.79 -14.70
CA ASP A 440 20.53 -10.54 -14.74
C ASP A 440 20.48 -9.87 -13.36
N VAL A 441 20.43 -8.55 -13.35
CA VAL A 441 20.46 -7.77 -12.12
C VAL A 441 19.09 -7.19 -11.81
N VAL A 442 18.76 -7.16 -10.52
CA VAL A 442 17.55 -6.52 -10.02
C VAL A 442 17.91 -5.16 -9.43
N ILE A 443 17.31 -4.12 -9.96
CA ILE A 443 17.45 -2.74 -9.48
C ILE A 443 16.19 -2.35 -8.73
N LEU A 444 16.36 -1.90 -7.49
CA LEU A 444 15.33 -1.20 -6.74
C LEU A 444 15.46 0.30 -7.02
N LEU A 445 14.34 0.94 -7.36
CA LEU A 445 14.28 2.39 -7.60
C LEU A 445 13.09 3.04 -6.87
N GLY A 446 13.22 4.32 -6.55
CA GLY A 446 12.19 5.12 -5.90
C GLY A 446 12.49 5.42 -4.45
N GLY A 447 11.46 5.38 -3.60
CA GLY A 447 11.54 5.75 -2.20
C GLY A 447 12.42 4.83 -1.35
N ARG A 448 12.79 5.30 -0.16
CA ARG A 448 13.56 4.53 0.82
C ARG A 448 12.64 3.68 1.69
N THR A 449 13.19 2.64 2.32
CA THR A 449 12.47 1.69 3.17
C THR A 449 12.39 2.18 4.62
N GLY A 450 11.21 2.14 5.20
CA GLY A 450 10.92 2.39 6.62
C GLY A 450 10.13 1.25 7.25
N ARG A 451 9.56 1.46 8.44
CA ARG A 451 8.66 0.51 9.13
C ARG A 451 7.21 0.59 8.65
N ASP A 452 6.92 1.51 7.75
CA ASP A 452 5.60 1.70 7.19
C ASP A 452 5.13 0.46 6.40
N GLY A 453 3.90 0.05 6.65
CA GLY A 453 3.26 -1.09 6.00
C GLY A 453 3.70 -2.47 6.48
N ILE A 454 4.58 -2.57 7.50
CA ILE A 454 4.96 -3.88 8.05
C ILE A 454 3.73 -4.58 8.64
N GLY A 455 3.39 -5.72 8.08
CA GLY A 455 2.20 -6.48 8.46
C GLY A 455 0.90 -6.00 7.81
N GLY A 456 0.93 -5.08 6.85
CA GLY A 456 -0.26 -4.60 6.14
C GLY A 456 -1.01 -5.71 5.41
N ALA A 457 -0.33 -6.56 4.68
CA ALA A 457 -0.92 -7.72 4.01
C ALA A 457 -1.56 -8.71 5.00
N THR A 458 -0.86 -9.06 6.07
CA THR A 458 -1.37 -9.98 7.10
C THR A 458 -2.48 -9.34 7.93
N GLY A 459 -2.41 -8.04 8.23
CA GLY A 459 -3.45 -7.26 8.91
C GLY A 459 -4.74 -7.16 8.12
N SER A 460 -4.65 -7.07 6.79
CA SER A 460 -5.81 -7.05 5.88
C SER A 460 -6.64 -8.33 5.96
N SER A 461 -6.06 -9.45 6.39
CA SER A 461 -6.70 -10.74 6.58
C SER A 461 -7.33 -10.93 7.97
N LYS A 462 -7.27 -9.92 8.85
CA LYS A 462 -7.78 -9.99 10.24
C LYS A 462 -8.99 -9.09 10.44
N SER A 463 -9.83 -9.44 11.43
CA SER A 463 -10.93 -8.58 11.89
C SER A 463 -10.40 -7.48 12.82
N HIS A 464 -10.98 -6.28 12.75
CA HIS A 464 -10.69 -5.18 13.66
C HIS A 464 -11.33 -5.41 15.04
N ASP A 465 -10.57 -5.14 16.08
CA ASP A 465 -11.04 -5.12 17.47
C ASP A 465 -10.73 -3.78 18.17
N MET A 466 -11.05 -3.68 19.45
CA MET A 466 -10.79 -2.46 20.26
C MET A 466 -9.30 -2.09 20.35
N LYS A 467 -8.38 -3.04 20.14
CA LYS A 467 -6.93 -2.82 20.22
C LYS A 467 -6.34 -2.38 18.87
N SER A 468 -7.05 -2.59 17.77
CA SER A 468 -6.55 -2.32 16.41
C SER A 468 -6.02 -0.89 16.25
N LEU A 469 -6.74 0.12 16.75
CA LEU A 469 -6.33 1.52 16.70
C LEU A 469 -5.10 1.87 17.56
N THR A 470 -4.60 0.98 18.38
CA THR A 470 -3.41 1.21 19.22
C THR A 470 -2.23 0.33 18.88
N THR A 471 -2.44 -0.77 18.16
CA THR A 471 -1.41 -1.78 17.86
C THR A 471 -0.98 -1.84 16.40
N MET A 472 -1.78 -1.27 15.47
CA MET A 472 -1.57 -1.38 14.03
C MET A 472 -0.76 -0.21 13.43
N ALA A 473 0.04 0.49 14.24
CA ALA A 473 0.84 1.63 13.76
C ALA A 473 1.84 1.23 12.65
N SER A 474 2.42 0.03 12.70
CA SER A 474 3.34 -0.47 11.66
C SER A 474 2.62 -0.84 10.36
N GLU A 475 1.30 -1.08 10.39
CA GLU A 475 0.51 -1.42 9.21
C GLU A 475 0.07 -0.19 8.42
N VAL A 476 0.26 1.02 8.98
CA VAL A 476 -0.05 2.28 8.28
C VAL A 476 0.84 2.44 7.07
N GLN A 477 0.23 2.70 5.92
CA GLN A 477 0.91 3.00 4.66
C GLN A 477 0.64 4.45 4.29
N LYS A 478 1.70 5.14 3.85
CA LYS A 478 1.62 6.54 3.44
C LYS A 478 2.24 6.71 2.06
N GLY A 479 1.44 7.23 1.14
CA GLY A 479 1.87 7.49 -0.22
C GLY A 479 2.78 8.72 -0.33
N ASN A 480 3.69 8.69 -1.30
CA ASN A 480 4.59 9.77 -1.68
C ASN A 480 4.44 10.08 -3.18
N ALA A 481 3.38 10.80 -3.53
CA ALA A 481 3.04 11.11 -4.91
C ALA A 481 4.16 11.83 -5.70
N PRO A 482 4.97 12.75 -5.13
CA PRO A 482 6.11 13.33 -5.84
C PRO A 482 7.15 12.30 -6.28
N GLU A 483 7.39 11.27 -5.48
CA GLU A 483 8.30 10.18 -5.85
C GLU A 483 7.73 9.34 -7.00
N GLU A 484 6.46 8.99 -6.92
CA GLU A 484 5.79 8.25 -7.97
C GLU A 484 5.69 9.02 -9.29
N ARG A 485 5.53 10.34 -9.23
CA ARG A 485 5.57 11.19 -10.43
C ARG A 485 6.91 11.08 -11.16
N LYS A 486 8.03 11.01 -10.44
CA LYS A 486 9.36 10.80 -11.04
C LYS A 486 9.45 9.42 -11.70
N ILE A 487 8.93 8.38 -11.03
CA ILE A 487 8.86 7.02 -11.60
C ILE A 487 8.02 7.01 -12.89
N GLN A 488 6.84 7.62 -12.89
CA GLN A 488 6.02 7.73 -14.09
C GLN A 488 6.74 8.44 -15.25
N ARG A 489 7.50 9.49 -14.97
CA ARG A 489 8.29 10.21 -15.98
C ARG A 489 9.38 9.33 -16.57
N LEU A 490 10.09 8.57 -15.73
CA LEU A 490 11.11 7.61 -16.16
C LEU A 490 10.50 6.55 -17.07
N PHE A 491 9.39 5.94 -16.68
CA PHE A 491 8.71 4.87 -17.43
C PHE A 491 7.99 5.37 -18.69
N ARG A 492 7.78 6.67 -18.84
CA ARG A 492 7.29 7.24 -20.09
C ARG A 492 8.36 7.26 -21.19
N ASN A 493 9.63 7.14 -20.81
CA ASN A 493 10.74 7.09 -21.76
C ASN A 493 10.91 5.66 -22.33
N GLY A 494 10.50 5.46 -23.58
CA GLY A 494 10.59 4.15 -24.25
C GLY A 494 12.01 3.61 -24.40
N GLU A 495 13.07 4.46 -24.38
CA GLU A 495 14.46 3.98 -24.39
C GLU A 495 14.84 3.32 -23.06
N VAL A 496 14.24 3.77 -21.96
CA VAL A 496 14.45 3.20 -20.64
C VAL A 496 13.61 1.93 -20.45
N THR A 497 12.34 1.98 -20.83
CA THR A 497 11.44 0.82 -20.63
C THR A 497 11.84 -0.38 -21.45
N ARG A 498 12.46 -0.20 -22.60
CA ARG A 498 13.02 -1.32 -23.40
C ARG A 498 14.22 -2.03 -22.77
N LEU A 499 14.84 -1.46 -21.73
CA LEU A 499 15.90 -2.13 -20.96
C LEU A 499 15.32 -3.12 -19.93
N ILE A 500 14.03 -2.97 -19.59
CA ILE A 500 13.37 -3.72 -18.53
C ILE A 500 12.83 -5.03 -19.08
N LYS A 501 13.39 -6.16 -18.63
CA LYS A 501 12.91 -7.50 -18.95
C LYS A 501 11.64 -7.84 -18.18
N ARG A 502 11.64 -7.57 -16.88
CA ARG A 502 10.51 -7.78 -15.96
C ARG A 502 10.48 -6.70 -14.91
N CYS A 503 9.29 -6.37 -14.42
CA CYS A 503 9.10 -5.33 -13.42
C CYS A 503 7.98 -5.70 -12.45
N ASN A 504 8.15 -5.30 -11.20
CA ASN A 504 7.10 -5.40 -10.20
C ASN A 504 7.08 -4.14 -9.33
N ASP A 505 5.91 -3.77 -8.80
CA ASP A 505 5.79 -2.69 -7.82
C ASP A 505 5.98 -3.22 -6.40
N PHE A 506 6.18 -2.32 -5.46
CA PHE A 506 6.24 -2.66 -4.04
C PHE A 506 4.87 -2.44 -3.40
N GLY A 507 4.19 -3.52 -3.14
CA GLY A 507 2.98 -3.60 -2.35
C GLY A 507 3.18 -4.57 -1.18
N ALA A 508 2.22 -5.47 -1.00
CA ALA A 508 2.24 -6.50 0.03
C ALA A 508 3.56 -7.29 0.06
N GLY A 509 4.12 -7.47 1.25
CA GLY A 509 5.33 -8.26 1.47
C GLY A 509 6.66 -7.60 1.09
N GLY A 510 6.63 -6.37 0.60
CA GLY A 510 7.85 -5.59 0.37
C GLY A 510 8.88 -6.28 -0.53
N VAL A 511 10.16 -6.28 -0.12
CA VAL A 511 11.27 -6.90 -0.88
C VAL A 511 11.00 -8.37 -1.16
N SER A 512 10.47 -9.12 -0.17
CA SER A 512 10.26 -10.56 -0.31
C SER A 512 9.30 -10.93 -1.44
N VAL A 513 8.26 -10.15 -1.67
CA VAL A 513 7.26 -10.38 -2.72
C VAL A 513 7.65 -9.64 -4.00
N ALA A 514 7.86 -8.32 -3.94
CA ALA A 514 8.12 -7.51 -5.13
C ALA A 514 9.37 -7.96 -5.92
N ILE A 515 10.43 -8.33 -5.22
CA ILE A 515 11.63 -8.89 -5.84
C ILE A 515 11.50 -10.40 -6.00
N GLY A 516 11.00 -11.09 -4.97
CA GLY A 516 10.89 -12.54 -4.94
C GLY A 516 10.10 -13.15 -6.10
N GLU A 517 9.13 -12.43 -6.67
CA GLU A 517 8.31 -12.89 -7.80
C GLU A 517 8.92 -12.60 -9.18
N LEU A 518 10.05 -11.89 -9.26
CA LEU A 518 10.65 -11.52 -10.54
C LEU A 518 11.31 -12.69 -11.25
N ALA A 519 11.87 -13.64 -10.50
CA ALA A 519 12.53 -14.82 -11.06
C ALA A 519 12.45 -16.02 -10.10
N ASP A 520 12.65 -17.23 -10.63
CA ASP A 520 12.60 -18.46 -9.83
C ASP A 520 13.77 -18.54 -8.85
N GLY A 521 14.96 -18.09 -9.25
CA GLY A 521 16.16 -18.06 -8.44
C GLY A 521 16.67 -16.63 -8.24
N LEU A 522 16.89 -16.24 -6.99
CA LEU A 522 17.31 -14.87 -6.61
C LEU A 522 18.25 -14.91 -5.41
N GLU A 523 19.30 -14.10 -5.47
CA GLU A 523 20.16 -13.78 -4.36
C GLU A 523 20.03 -12.29 -4.04
N ILE A 524 19.48 -11.96 -2.87
CA ILE A 524 19.03 -10.61 -2.47
C ILE A 524 19.90 -10.10 -1.33
N GLU A 525 20.48 -8.91 -1.49
CA GLU A 525 21.30 -8.21 -0.50
C GLU A 525 20.47 -7.14 0.23
N LEU A 526 19.97 -7.45 1.42
CA LEU A 526 19.18 -6.50 2.20
C LEU A 526 20.01 -5.32 2.71
N ASP A 527 21.32 -5.48 2.85
CA ASP A 527 22.22 -4.36 3.21
C ASP A 527 22.29 -3.28 2.12
N ALA A 528 21.99 -3.62 0.87
CA ALA A 528 21.89 -2.67 -0.23
C ALA A 528 20.60 -1.84 -0.18
N VAL A 529 19.58 -2.28 0.53
CA VAL A 529 18.28 -1.59 0.63
C VAL A 529 18.44 -0.28 1.41
N ARG A 530 18.20 0.86 0.74
CA ARG A 530 18.33 2.17 1.36
C ARG A 530 17.19 2.44 2.34
N LYS A 531 17.54 2.94 3.50
CA LYS A 531 16.64 3.15 4.65
C LYS A 531 16.25 4.62 4.79
N LYS A 532 15.02 4.87 5.24
CA LYS A 532 14.55 6.21 5.64
C LYS A 532 15.28 6.69 6.91
N TYR A 533 15.58 5.75 7.80
CA TYR A 533 16.28 5.94 9.09
C TYR A 533 16.97 4.64 9.50
N GLU A 534 17.96 4.74 10.38
CA GLU A 534 18.66 3.57 10.90
C GLU A 534 17.79 2.78 11.91
N GLY A 535 18.21 1.56 12.26
CA GLY A 535 17.57 0.72 13.26
C GLY A 535 16.59 -0.32 12.72
N LEU A 536 16.44 -0.45 11.38
CA LEU A 536 15.69 -1.57 10.78
C LEU A 536 16.54 -2.82 10.78
N ASP A 537 15.94 -3.96 11.17
CA ASP A 537 16.56 -5.26 11.08
C ASP A 537 16.32 -5.96 9.72
N GLY A 538 16.93 -7.15 9.53
CA GLY A 538 16.81 -7.89 8.28
C GLY A 538 15.39 -8.34 7.97
N THR A 539 14.58 -8.66 8.99
CA THR A 539 13.18 -9.04 8.83
C THR A 539 12.34 -7.84 8.38
N GLU A 540 12.50 -6.70 9.05
CA GLU A 540 11.81 -5.45 8.70
C GLU A 540 12.15 -5.01 7.26
N LEU A 541 13.42 -5.12 6.84
CA LEU A 541 13.85 -4.80 5.47
C LEU A 541 13.23 -5.75 4.43
N ALA A 542 13.08 -7.05 4.77
CA ALA A 542 12.54 -8.05 3.87
C ALA A 542 11.03 -7.85 3.60
N ILE A 543 10.25 -7.43 4.60
CA ILE A 543 8.78 -7.41 4.52
C ILE A 543 8.13 -6.03 4.58
N SER A 544 8.91 -4.95 4.69
CA SER A 544 8.35 -3.59 4.71
C SER A 544 7.67 -3.24 3.39
N GLU A 545 6.43 -2.76 3.48
CA GLU A 545 5.61 -2.33 2.36
C GLU A 545 5.72 -0.83 2.07
N SER A 546 6.88 -0.22 2.34
CA SER A 546 7.12 1.19 1.97
C SER A 546 6.81 1.40 0.50
N GLN A 547 5.95 2.36 0.22
CA GLN A 547 5.36 2.61 -1.09
C GLN A 547 6.29 3.40 -2.02
N GLU A 548 5.87 3.59 -3.27
CA GLU A 548 6.57 4.31 -4.34
C GLU A 548 7.97 3.78 -4.61
N ARG A 549 8.06 2.45 -4.63
CA ARG A 549 9.25 1.71 -5.07
C ARG A 549 8.88 0.79 -6.22
N MET A 550 9.82 0.54 -7.11
CA MET A 550 9.71 -0.45 -8.18
C MET A 550 10.94 -1.34 -8.18
N ALA A 551 10.76 -2.60 -8.54
CA ALA A 551 11.85 -3.52 -8.82
C ALA A 551 11.87 -3.86 -10.31
N VAL A 552 13.02 -3.69 -10.96
CA VAL A 552 13.18 -3.97 -12.38
C VAL A 552 14.33 -4.95 -12.61
N VAL A 553 14.14 -5.87 -13.54
CA VAL A 553 15.19 -6.77 -14.01
C VAL A 553 15.75 -6.22 -15.31
N VAL A 554 17.06 -6.04 -15.35
CA VAL A 554 17.78 -5.59 -16.53
C VAL A 554 18.98 -6.51 -16.81
N ALA A 555 19.47 -6.52 -18.05
CA ALA A 555 20.73 -7.18 -18.38
C ALA A 555 21.90 -6.47 -17.65
N PRO A 556 22.98 -7.19 -17.28
CA PRO A 556 24.11 -6.59 -16.55
C PRO A 556 24.74 -5.42 -17.29
N GLU A 557 24.82 -5.47 -18.62
CA GLU A 557 25.35 -4.39 -19.48
C GLU A 557 24.48 -3.14 -19.49
N ASP A 558 23.19 -3.24 -19.16
CA ASP A 558 22.25 -2.12 -19.14
C ASP A 558 22.08 -1.47 -17.76
N GLU A 559 22.65 -2.08 -16.70
CA GLU A 559 22.54 -1.59 -15.33
C GLU A 559 22.94 -0.12 -15.19
N ALA A 560 24.14 0.23 -15.65
CA ALA A 560 24.64 1.60 -15.51
C ALA A 560 23.79 2.61 -16.30
N LYS A 561 23.30 2.23 -17.47
CA LYS A 561 22.42 3.08 -18.29
C LYS A 561 21.08 3.33 -17.63
N PHE A 562 20.48 2.28 -17.05
CA PHE A 562 19.20 2.40 -16.33
C PHE A 562 19.34 3.28 -15.08
N ILE A 563 20.38 3.06 -14.27
CA ILE A 563 20.64 3.87 -13.06
C ILE A 563 20.87 5.34 -13.44
N ALA A 564 21.64 5.65 -14.48
CA ALA A 564 21.85 7.02 -14.93
C ALA A 564 20.55 7.70 -15.39
N ALA A 565 19.66 6.96 -16.07
CA ALA A 565 18.35 7.49 -16.48
C ALA A 565 17.45 7.77 -15.27
N ALA A 566 17.44 6.92 -14.25
CA ALA A 566 16.72 7.14 -13.00
C ALA A 566 17.25 8.37 -12.25
N GLN A 567 18.56 8.53 -12.16
CA GLN A 567 19.21 9.69 -11.54
C GLN A 567 18.87 11.01 -12.26
N ALA A 568 18.71 10.99 -13.58
CA ALA A 568 18.28 12.17 -14.35
C ALA A 568 16.86 12.64 -13.99
N GLU A 569 16.02 11.76 -13.47
CA GLU A 569 14.70 12.08 -12.90
C GLU A 569 14.73 12.31 -11.37
N ASN A 570 15.91 12.44 -10.78
CA ASN A 570 16.13 12.55 -9.32
C ASN A 570 15.55 11.36 -8.53
N LEU A 571 15.62 10.15 -9.10
CA LEU A 571 15.28 8.91 -8.44
C LEU A 571 16.54 8.24 -7.89
N GLU A 572 16.45 7.69 -6.70
CA GLU A 572 17.43 6.73 -6.21
C GLU A 572 17.21 5.39 -6.93
N ALA A 573 18.26 4.80 -7.47
CA ALA A 573 18.24 3.49 -8.11
C ALA A 573 19.54 2.77 -7.82
N TYR A 574 19.46 1.48 -7.45
CA TYR A 574 20.61 0.69 -7.03
C TYR A 574 20.31 -0.81 -7.13
N ARG A 575 21.37 -1.60 -7.36
CA ARG A 575 21.28 -3.06 -7.39
C ARG A 575 20.97 -3.59 -6.00
N VAL A 576 20.02 -4.54 -5.92
CA VAL A 576 19.65 -5.23 -4.68
C VAL A 576 19.68 -6.75 -4.79
N ALA A 577 19.64 -7.29 -6.01
CA ALA A 577 19.68 -8.73 -6.22
C ALA A 577 20.28 -9.11 -7.56
N VAL A 578 20.58 -10.40 -7.68
CA VAL A 578 21.01 -11.05 -8.93
C VAL A 578 20.15 -12.29 -9.13
N VAL A 579 19.77 -12.54 -10.38
CA VAL A 579 19.06 -13.77 -10.78
C VAL A 579 20.06 -14.93 -10.81
N THR A 580 19.69 -16.08 -10.21
CA THR A 580 20.53 -17.26 -10.08
C THR A 580 19.96 -18.48 -10.82
N GLU A 581 20.80 -19.49 -11.08
CA GLU A 581 20.35 -20.76 -11.66
C GLU A 581 19.57 -21.62 -10.66
N SER A 582 19.89 -21.51 -9.36
CA SER A 582 19.20 -22.25 -8.31
C SER A 582 17.80 -21.66 -8.11
N PRO A 583 16.71 -22.45 -8.18
CA PRO A 583 15.36 -21.94 -7.99
C PRO A 583 15.06 -21.74 -6.51
N ARG A 584 15.78 -20.84 -5.88
CA ARG A 584 15.65 -20.48 -4.47
C ARG A 584 15.63 -18.97 -4.30
N MET A 585 14.88 -18.48 -3.35
CA MET A 585 14.93 -17.10 -2.88
C MET A 585 15.82 -17.03 -1.64
N VAL A 586 17.02 -16.44 -1.82
CA VAL A 586 18.03 -16.30 -0.78
C VAL A 586 18.17 -14.83 -0.40
N MET A 587 18.15 -14.49 0.88
CA MET A 587 18.33 -13.13 1.38
C MET A 587 19.47 -13.07 2.39
N HIS A 588 20.36 -12.10 2.18
CA HIS A 588 21.48 -11.83 3.08
C HIS A 588 21.32 -10.49 3.78
N TRP A 589 21.74 -10.44 5.04
CA TRP A 589 21.78 -9.24 5.85
C TRP A 589 22.93 -9.33 6.86
N ARG A 590 23.84 -8.34 6.83
CA ARG A 590 25.03 -8.27 7.68
C ARG A 590 25.88 -9.57 7.68
N GLY A 591 26.03 -10.17 6.50
CA GLY A 591 26.76 -11.41 6.32
C GLY A 591 26.06 -12.66 6.85
N GLN A 592 24.81 -12.57 7.29
CA GLN A 592 23.96 -13.68 7.69
C GLN A 592 22.94 -13.97 6.59
N THR A 593 22.74 -15.24 6.23
CA THR A 593 21.59 -15.66 5.44
C THR A 593 20.36 -15.65 6.34
N VAL A 594 19.43 -14.72 6.05
CA VAL A 594 18.22 -14.51 6.86
C VAL A 594 16.98 -15.17 6.27
N ALA A 595 17.02 -15.54 4.99
CA ALA A 595 16.03 -16.40 4.35
C ALA A 595 16.69 -17.22 3.26
N ASP A 596 16.30 -18.48 3.13
CA ASP A 596 16.70 -19.41 2.06
C ASP A 596 15.57 -20.43 1.84
N LEU A 597 14.70 -20.14 0.86
CA LEU A 597 13.46 -20.87 0.61
C LEU A 597 13.42 -21.36 -0.84
N SER A 598 13.05 -22.61 -1.05
CA SER A 598 12.87 -23.15 -2.40
C SER A 598 11.66 -22.51 -3.10
N ARG A 599 11.79 -22.25 -4.40
CA ARG A 599 10.66 -21.74 -5.21
C ARG A 599 9.48 -22.70 -5.19
N ALA A 600 9.76 -23.99 -5.32
CA ALA A 600 8.74 -25.03 -5.29
C ALA A 600 7.90 -24.99 -4.00
N PHE A 601 8.54 -24.72 -2.85
CA PHE A 601 7.83 -24.60 -1.59
C PHE A 601 6.99 -23.30 -1.52
N LEU A 602 7.54 -22.17 -1.91
CA LEU A 602 6.79 -20.90 -1.93
C LEU A 602 5.53 -21.02 -2.82
N ASP A 603 5.65 -21.67 -3.96
CA ASP A 603 4.59 -21.85 -4.96
C ASP A 603 3.51 -22.85 -4.52
N THR A 604 3.70 -23.61 -3.43
CA THR A 604 2.64 -24.47 -2.87
C THR A 604 1.44 -23.67 -2.38
N ASN A 605 1.67 -22.40 -2.03
CA ASN A 605 0.66 -21.52 -1.42
C ASN A 605 0.04 -22.07 -0.13
N GLY A 606 0.78 -22.88 0.64
CA GLY A 606 0.37 -23.42 1.93
C GLY A 606 -0.53 -24.65 1.86
N ALA A 607 -1.18 -24.94 2.97
CA ALA A 607 -2.07 -26.09 3.11
C ALA A 607 -3.33 -25.92 2.24
N VAL A 608 -3.72 -27.00 1.54
CA VAL A 608 -4.97 -27.00 0.75
C VAL A 608 -6.16 -26.91 1.69
N LYS A 609 -7.09 -25.99 1.40
CA LYS A 609 -8.33 -25.82 2.16
C LYS A 609 -9.48 -26.50 1.44
N HIS A 610 -10.42 -27.05 2.21
CA HIS A 610 -11.57 -27.83 1.72
C HIS A 610 -12.87 -27.30 2.32
N ALA A 611 -13.94 -27.31 1.53
CA ALA A 611 -15.27 -26.92 1.98
C ALA A 611 -16.35 -27.72 1.28
N SER A 612 -17.43 -28.03 2.01
CA SER A 612 -18.69 -28.53 1.45
C SER A 612 -19.69 -27.37 1.39
N VAL A 613 -20.42 -27.23 0.28
CA VAL A 613 -21.33 -26.13 0.02
C VAL A 613 -22.74 -26.65 -0.17
N ARG A 614 -23.69 -26.10 0.61
CA ARG A 614 -25.14 -26.33 0.42
C ARG A 614 -25.82 -24.99 0.15
N ILE A 615 -26.57 -24.91 -0.95
CA ILE A 615 -27.39 -23.75 -1.31
C ILE A 615 -28.86 -24.21 -1.23
N GLU A 616 -29.58 -23.68 -0.24
CA GLU A 616 -30.98 -23.98 -0.03
C GLU A 616 -31.86 -23.33 -1.12
N ALA A 617 -33.08 -23.83 -1.27
CA ALA A 617 -34.04 -23.34 -2.27
C ALA A 617 -34.32 -21.81 -2.16
N GLY A 618 -34.20 -21.28 -0.93
CA GLY A 618 -34.56 -19.90 -0.63
C GLY A 618 -36.09 -19.68 -0.57
N GLU A 619 -36.52 -18.63 0.09
CA GLU A 619 -37.90 -18.16 -0.06
C GLU A 619 -38.05 -17.47 -1.41
N GLU A 620 -39.13 -17.79 -2.18
CA GLU A 620 -39.51 -16.98 -3.33
C GLU A 620 -39.90 -15.57 -2.84
N LYS A 621 -38.92 -14.73 -2.67
CA LYS A 621 -39.18 -13.29 -2.67
C LYS A 621 -39.55 -12.94 -4.10
N THR A 622 -40.80 -12.57 -4.34
CA THR A 622 -41.21 -11.90 -5.58
C THR A 622 -40.20 -10.78 -5.80
N ALA A 623 -39.29 -11.00 -6.74
CA ALA A 623 -38.34 -9.96 -7.14
C ALA A 623 -39.20 -8.76 -7.55
N SER A 624 -39.06 -7.64 -6.85
CA SER A 624 -39.51 -6.37 -7.41
C SER A 624 -38.85 -6.28 -8.79
N ALA A 625 -39.67 -6.05 -9.82
CA ALA A 625 -39.19 -5.99 -11.18
C ALA A 625 -37.91 -5.15 -11.23
N PRO A 626 -36.84 -5.61 -11.90
CA PRO A 626 -35.60 -4.83 -11.95
C PRO A 626 -35.96 -3.46 -12.52
N HIS A 627 -35.68 -2.42 -11.72
CA HIS A 627 -35.78 -1.06 -12.21
C HIS A 627 -34.79 -0.94 -13.37
N THR A 628 -35.30 -0.86 -14.58
CA THR A 628 -34.46 -0.59 -15.74
C THR A 628 -34.05 0.88 -15.69
N LEU A 629 -32.93 1.25 -16.32
CA LEU A 629 -32.52 2.66 -16.45
C LEU A 629 -33.64 3.55 -17.05
N ARG A 630 -34.60 2.95 -17.77
CA ARG A 630 -35.83 3.62 -18.28
C ARG A 630 -36.82 3.98 -17.18
N ASP A 631 -36.86 3.23 -16.08
CA ASP A 631 -37.78 3.47 -14.95
C ASP A 631 -37.22 4.54 -13.99
N MET A 632 -35.98 4.97 -14.19
CA MET A 632 -35.28 6.00 -13.41
C MET A 632 -35.23 7.37 -14.10
N ALA A 633 -35.77 7.50 -15.33
CA ALA A 633 -35.74 8.74 -16.14
C ALA A 633 -37.02 9.60 -15.93
#